data_2a0c67a788a02d8c7e75804a56c69473
#
_entry.id   2a0c67a788a02d8c7e75804a56c69473
#
_cell.length_a   1.000
_cell.length_b   1.000
_cell.length_c   1.000
_cell.angle_alpha   90.00
_cell.angle_beta   90.00
_cell.angle_gamma   90.00
#
_symmetry.space_group_name_H-M   'P 1'
#
loop_
_entity.id
_entity.type
_entity.pdbx_description
1 polymer ?
#
loop_
_entity_poly.entity_id
_entity_poly.type
_entity_poly.pdbx_seq_one_letter_code
_entity_poly.pdbx_strand_id
1 'polypeptide(L)' 'EREAMNNMLSFVKQTVEEQYHPDGYNIGINVNEAAGQSVFHCHMHLIPRYKGDVENPKGGVRGVIPNKQKY' A
#
# COMPACT_ATOMS: atom_id res chain seq x y z
N GLU A 1 1.62 -15.41 11.55
CA GLU A 1 0.93 -14.14 11.33
C GLU A 1 1.26 -13.53 9.97
N ARG A 2 2.57 -13.45 9.66
CA ARG A 2 3.04 -12.93 8.39
C ARG A 2 2.54 -13.74 7.20
N GLU A 3 2.58 -15.04 7.34
CA GLU A 3 2.12 -15.96 6.29
C GLU A 3 0.63 -15.82 6.05
N ALA A 4 -0.15 -15.70 7.12
CA ALA A 4 -1.59 -15.51 7.01
C ALA A 4 -1.91 -14.18 6.35
N MET A 5 -1.15 -13.11 6.66
CA MET A 5 -1.34 -11.82 6.03
C MET A 5 -1.01 -11.84 4.55
N ASN A 6 0.06 -12.54 4.17
CA ASN A 6 0.43 -12.67 2.76
C ASN A 6 -0.63 -13.42 1.97
N ASN A 7 -1.20 -14.47 2.56
CA ASN A 7 -2.27 -15.22 1.91
C ASN A 7 -3.53 -14.38 1.74
N MET A 8 -3.89 -13.63 2.75
CA MET A 8 -5.04 -12.72 2.69
C MET A 8 -4.79 -11.62 1.67
N LEU A 9 -3.58 -11.07 1.63
CA LEU A 9 -3.21 -10.05 0.67
C LEU A 9 -3.40 -10.53 -0.77
N SER A 10 -2.94 -11.76 -1.06
CA SER A 10 -3.09 -12.33 -2.40
C SER A 10 -4.56 -12.48 -2.78
N PHE A 11 -5.38 -12.93 -1.84
CA PHE A 11 -6.80 -13.10 -2.06
C PHE A 11 -7.50 -11.78 -2.33
N VAL A 12 -7.25 -10.79 -1.48
CA VAL A 12 -7.88 -9.47 -1.61
C VAL A 12 -7.42 -8.78 -2.89
N LYS A 13 -6.13 -8.89 -3.22
CA LYS A 13 -5.57 -8.32 -4.43
C LYS A 13 -6.27 -8.89 -5.67
N GLN A 14 -6.48 -10.20 -5.69
CA GLN A 14 -7.16 -10.85 -6.81
C GLN A 14 -8.59 -10.35 -6.95
N THR A 15 -9.30 -10.23 -5.84
CA THR A 15 -10.68 -9.74 -5.82
C THR A 15 -10.78 -8.32 -6.35
N VAL A 16 -9.88 -7.44 -5.89
CA VAL A 16 -9.83 -6.04 -6.34
C VAL A 16 -9.52 -5.97 -7.82
N GLU A 17 -8.58 -6.78 -8.29
CA GLU A 17 -8.21 -6.80 -9.70
C GLU A 17 -9.37 -7.20 -10.59
N GLU A 18 -10.16 -8.17 -10.17
CA GLU A 18 -11.30 -8.63 -10.94
C GLU A 18 -12.41 -7.58 -11.01
N GLN A 19 -12.61 -6.81 -9.96
CA GLN A 19 -13.69 -5.84 -9.89
C GLN A 19 -13.31 -4.45 -10.40
N TYR A 20 -12.09 -4.00 -10.17
CA TYR A 20 -11.69 -2.62 -10.41
C TYR A 20 -10.57 -2.45 -11.44
N HIS A 21 -9.87 -3.51 -11.78
CA HIS A 21 -8.81 -3.51 -12.80
C HIS A 21 -7.79 -2.38 -12.62
N PRO A 22 -7.14 -2.27 -11.45
CA PRO A 22 -6.15 -1.21 -11.26
C PRO A 22 -4.91 -1.42 -12.10
N ASP A 23 -4.17 -0.34 -12.33
CA ASP A 23 -2.93 -0.39 -13.09
C ASP A 23 -1.73 -0.78 -12.22
N GLY A 24 -1.87 -0.70 -10.91
CA GLY A 24 -0.82 -1.07 -9.98
C GLY A 24 -1.32 -1.04 -8.56
N TYR A 25 -0.40 -1.27 -7.62
CA TYR A 25 -0.73 -1.31 -6.20
C TYR A 25 0.38 -0.69 -5.37
N ASN A 26 0.01 -0.04 -4.28
CA ASN A 26 0.93 0.25 -3.20
C ASN A 26 0.55 -0.62 -2.02
N ILE A 27 1.55 -1.25 -1.41
CA ILE A 27 1.36 -2.15 -0.28
C ILE A 27 2.26 -1.67 0.85
N GLY A 28 1.73 -1.56 2.05
CA GLY A 28 2.54 -1.07 3.15
C GLY A 28 1.98 -1.38 4.52
N ILE A 29 2.84 -1.23 5.51
CA ILE A 29 2.53 -1.44 6.92
C ILE A 29 3.12 -0.26 7.69
N ASN A 30 2.32 0.34 8.58
CA ASN A 30 2.83 1.37 9.49
C ASN A 30 3.26 0.69 10.78
N VAL A 31 4.49 0.94 11.19
CA VAL A 31 5.05 0.36 12.40
C VAL A 31 5.41 1.48 13.37
N ASN A 32 4.81 1.45 14.53
CA ASN A 32 5.00 2.41 15.60
C ASN A 32 4.42 3.81 15.29
N GLU A 33 4.31 4.59 16.32
CA GLU A 33 3.64 5.90 16.27
C GLU A 33 4.29 6.85 15.28
N ALA A 34 5.62 6.88 15.23
CA ALA A 34 6.34 7.78 14.32
C ALA A 34 6.02 7.52 12.85
N ALA A 35 5.62 6.31 12.52
CA ALA A 35 5.22 5.94 11.16
C ALA A 35 3.72 6.09 10.93
N GLY A 36 3.01 6.61 11.92
CA GLY A 36 1.57 6.84 11.80
C GLY A 36 0.70 5.67 12.23
N GLN A 37 1.27 4.70 12.93
CA GLN A 37 0.49 3.58 13.42
C GLN A 37 -0.45 4.06 14.52
N SER A 38 -1.76 3.95 14.27
CA SER A 38 -2.78 4.31 15.24
C SER A 38 -3.44 3.08 15.86
N VAL A 39 -3.26 1.93 15.25
CA VAL A 39 -3.77 0.65 15.74
C VAL A 39 -2.55 -0.22 16.06
N PHE A 40 -2.40 -0.60 17.32
CA PHE A 40 -1.18 -1.29 17.77
C PHE A 40 -1.23 -2.80 17.60
N HIS A 41 -1.72 -3.26 16.47
CA HIS A 41 -1.56 -4.63 16.01
C HIS A 41 -1.31 -4.58 14.51
N CYS A 42 -0.84 -5.68 13.97
CA CYS A 42 -0.42 -5.73 12.58
C CYS A 42 -1.55 -5.33 11.63
N HIS A 43 -1.28 -4.38 10.75
CA HIS A 43 -2.28 -3.82 9.84
C HIS A 43 -1.60 -3.52 8.52
N MET A 44 -2.00 -4.22 7.46
CA MET A 44 -1.41 -4.05 6.14
C MET A 44 -2.39 -3.30 5.24
N HIS A 45 -1.86 -2.33 4.50
CA HIS A 45 -2.64 -1.56 3.53
C HIS A 45 -2.41 -2.09 2.12
N LEU A 46 -3.49 -2.25 1.38
CA LEU A 46 -3.43 -2.54 -0.06
C LEU A 46 -4.16 -1.42 -0.77
N ILE A 47 -3.43 -0.64 -1.56
CA ILE A 47 -3.99 0.54 -2.22
C ILE A 47 -3.94 0.33 -3.73
N PRO A 48 -5.10 0.13 -4.38
CA PRO A 48 -5.10 0.03 -5.86
C PRO A 48 -4.77 1.40 -6.45
N ARG A 49 -3.93 1.38 -7.46
CA ARG A 49 -3.46 2.60 -8.10
C ARG A 49 -3.84 2.61 -9.57
N TYR A 50 -4.13 3.79 -10.09
CA TYR A 50 -4.55 3.97 -11.48
C TYR A 50 -3.69 5.03 -12.13
N LYS A 51 -3.40 4.87 -13.42
CA LYS A 51 -2.63 5.88 -14.17
C LYS A 51 -3.34 7.21 -14.09
N GLY A 52 -2.60 8.24 -13.69
CA GLY A 52 -3.14 9.58 -13.59
C GLY A 52 -3.80 9.91 -12.25
N ASP A 53 -3.82 8.97 -11.30
CA ASP A 53 -4.42 9.25 -9.99
C ASP A 53 -3.60 10.24 -9.16
N VAL A 54 -2.30 10.34 -9.44
CA VAL A 54 -1.45 11.40 -8.90
C VAL A 54 -0.56 11.90 -10.04
N GLU A 55 -0.09 13.13 -9.90
CA GLU A 55 0.68 13.78 -10.95
C GLU A 55 2.02 13.09 -11.22
N ASN A 56 2.76 12.76 -10.17
CA ASN A 56 4.05 12.08 -10.29
C ASN A 56 4.18 10.98 -9.25
N PRO A 57 3.90 9.72 -9.61
CA PRO A 57 3.92 8.61 -8.65
C PRO A 57 5.30 8.05 -8.38
N LYS A 58 6.35 8.52 -9.05
CA LYS A 58 7.68 7.97 -8.87
C LYS A 58 8.09 7.97 -7.39
N GLY A 59 8.63 6.85 -6.94
CA GLY A 59 8.98 6.65 -5.54
C GLY A 59 7.89 5.96 -4.74
N GLY A 60 6.63 6.07 -5.17
CA GLY A 60 5.51 5.36 -4.56
C GLY A 60 5.41 5.57 -3.06
N VAL A 61 5.51 4.50 -2.29
CA VAL A 61 5.36 4.55 -0.82
C VAL A 61 6.38 5.44 -0.12
N ARG A 62 7.48 5.78 -0.78
CA ARG A 62 8.44 6.73 -0.20
C ARG A 62 7.84 8.12 0.00
N GLY A 63 6.69 8.39 -0.64
CA GLY A 63 5.98 9.65 -0.51
C GLY A 63 5.48 9.97 0.89
N VAL A 64 5.62 9.05 1.84
CA VAL A 64 5.31 9.33 3.25
C VAL A 64 6.23 10.42 3.80
N ILE A 65 7.40 10.61 3.17
CA ILE A 65 8.27 11.75 3.43
C ILE A 65 8.46 12.44 2.08
N PRO A 66 7.65 13.47 1.76
CA PRO A 66 7.62 14.02 0.39
C PRO A 66 8.98 14.44 -0.16
N ASN A 67 9.84 14.98 0.68
CA ASN A 67 11.17 15.41 0.25
C ASN A 67 12.12 14.25 -0.08
N LYS A 68 11.74 13.03 0.32
CA LYS A 68 12.54 11.83 0.10
C LYS A 68 11.88 10.87 -0.88
N GLN A 69 10.78 11.27 -1.47
CA GLN A 69 10.02 10.39 -2.35
C GLN A 69 10.77 10.04 -3.62
N LYS A 70 11.40 11.01 -4.22
CA LYS A 70 12.09 10.81 -5.51
C LYS A 70 13.54 10.39 -5.31
N TYR A 71 14.00 9.47 -6.12
CA TYR A 71 15.36 8.96 -6.08
C TYR A 71 15.83 8.59 -7.48
#